data_46de726d3452d5c93dfcfbd7a72f2ce0
#
_entry.id   46de726d3452d5c93dfcfbd7a72f2ce0
#
_cell.length_a   1.000
_cell.length_b   1.000
_cell.length_c   1.000
_cell.angle_alpha   90.00
_cell.angle_beta   90.00
_cell.angle_gamma   90.00
#
_symmetry.space_group_name_H-M   'P 1'
#
loop_
_entity.id
_entity.type
_entity.pdbx_description
1 polymer ?
#
loop_
_entity_poly.entity_id
_entity_poly.type
_entity_poly.pdbx_seq_one_letter_code
_entity_poly.pdbx_strand_id
1 'polypeptide(L)'
;HPRVWVAQLALMAVMAVLCLPSSGMAHGIPVVSGMLAAATVLVGLPELLASAAHRVAELEYACRFDCCAVALARLIVLGCSDVVTVTAIALAAPVMLGADPFASLVHACVPYFLSCAGALLVARRCPSSQALALSCAWALLVIVGTYAAFSLVPDAYAQASTWAWALVAAGSLGWAAHEVRTWIRGIEGGLDVFAPASAAR
;
A
#
# COMPACT_ATOMS: atom_id res chain seq x y z
N HIS A 1 -10.17 -11.18 7.70
CA HIS A 1 -10.97 -10.09 8.29
C HIS A 1 -11.95 -9.56 7.24
N PRO A 2 -13.28 -9.74 7.38
CA PRO A 2 -14.25 -9.37 6.35
C PRO A 2 -14.29 -7.86 6.07
N ARG A 3 -13.91 -7.02 7.03
CA ARG A 3 -13.90 -5.55 6.90
C ARG A 3 -12.97 -5.05 5.79
N VAL A 4 -11.78 -5.65 5.66
CA VAL A 4 -10.80 -5.29 4.61
C VAL A 4 -11.39 -5.58 3.23
N TRP A 5 -11.95 -6.76 3.03
CA TRP A 5 -12.57 -7.15 1.77
C TRP A 5 -13.74 -6.24 1.37
N VAL A 6 -14.59 -5.90 2.35
CA VAL A 6 -15.73 -4.98 2.11
C VAL A 6 -15.21 -3.59 1.71
N ALA A 7 -14.20 -3.07 2.39
CA ALA A 7 -13.63 -1.76 2.06
C ALA A 7 -12.94 -1.75 0.69
N GLN A 8 -12.20 -2.80 0.34
CA GLN A 8 -11.58 -2.93 -0.99
C GLN A 8 -12.63 -3.05 -2.11
N LEU A 9 -13.70 -3.83 -1.89
CA LEU A 9 -14.82 -3.90 -2.83
C LEU A 9 -15.52 -2.54 -2.98
N ALA A 10 -15.67 -1.78 -1.89
CA ALA A 10 -16.20 -0.41 -1.96
C ALA A 10 -15.31 0.52 -2.79
N LEU A 11 -13.98 0.46 -2.64
CA LEU A 11 -13.05 1.25 -3.46
C LEU A 11 -13.15 0.89 -4.95
N MET A 12 -13.24 -0.40 -5.28
CA MET A 12 -13.45 -0.85 -6.67
C MET A 12 -14.80 -0.38 -7.21
N ALA A 13 -15.87 -0.45 -6.41
CA ALA A 13 -17.19 0.03 -6.81
C ALA A 13 -17.21 1.54 -7.06
N VAL A 14 -16.56 2.32 -6.20
CA VAL A 14 -16.39 3.77 -6.40
C VAL A 14 -15.70 4.06 -7.74
N MET A 15 -14.59 3.35 -8.03
CA MET A 15 -13.90 3.53 -9.31
C MET A 15 -14.79 3.17 -10.50
N ALA A 16 -15.53 2.07 -10.43
CA ALA A 16 -16.46 1.67 -11.49
C ALA A 16 -17.54 2.71 -11.72
N VAL A 17 -18.13 3.30 -10.66
CA VAL A 17 -19.11 4.39 -10.77
C VAL A 17 -18.51 5.63 -11.40
N LEU A 18 -17.28 6.01 -11.05
CA LEU A 18 -16.61 7.18 -11.62
C LEU A 18 -16.23 6.98 -13.10
N CYS A 19 -16.04 5.77 -13.55
CA CYS A 19 -15.83 5.43 -14.96
C CYS A 19 -17.11 5.43 -15.80
N LEU A 20 -18.30 5.63 -15.20
CA LEU A 20 -19.53 5.72 -15.98
C LEU A 20 -19.52 6.99 -16.88
N PRO A 21 -19.96 6.90 -18.12
CA PRO A 21 -19.95 8.02 -19.07
C PRO A 21 -20.72 9.27 -18.58
N SER A 22 -21.68 9.07 -17.70
CA SER A 22 -22.50 10.13 -17.10
C SER A 22 -21.76 10.99 -16.06
N SER A 23 -20.58 10.56 -15.58
CA SER A 23 -19.85 11.24 -14.50
C SER A 23 -19.13 12.52 -14.92
N GLY A 24 -18.89 12.73 -16.21
CA GLY A 24 -18.14 13.89 -16.75
C GLY A 24 -16.68 13.97 -16.30
N MET A 25 -16.17 12.99 -15.58
CA MET A 25 -14.85 13.00 -14.92
C MET A 25 -13.70 12.40 -15.74
N ALA A 26 -13.87 12.19 -17.04
CA ALA A 26 -12.89 11.49 -17.90
C ALA A 26 -11.44 12.00 -17.75
N HIS A 27 -11.23 13.31 -17.62
CA HIS A 27 -9.90 13.90 -17.46
C HIS A 27 -9.25 13.66 -16.09
N GLY A 28 -10.03 13.43 -15.03
CA GLY A 28 -9.53 13.22 -13.67
C GLY A 28 -9.28 11.75 -13.31
N ILE A 29 -9.67 10.81 -14.16
CA ILE A 29 -9.62 9.38 -13.88
C ILE A 29 -8.21 8.87 -13.50
N PRO A 30 -7.10 9.24 -14.18
CA PRO A 30 -5.77 8.80 -13.80
C PRO A 30 -5.39 9.20 -12.37
N VAL A 31 -5.78 10.40 -11.95
CA VAL A 31 -5.53 10.91 -10.59
C VAL A 31 -6.38 10.18 -9.57
N VAL A 32 -7.66 10.00 -9.86
CA VAL A 32 -8.59 9.30 -8.97
C VAL A 32 -8.17 7.84 -8.80
N SER A 33 -7.73 7.16 -9.87
CA SER A 33 -7.21 5.79 -9.76
C SER A 33 -5.99 5.71 -8.85
N GLY A 34 -5.06 6.69 -8.92
CA GLY A 34 -3.92 6.80 -8.04
C GLY A 34 -4.30 7.08 -6.59
N MET A 35 -5.26 7.97 -6.36
CA MET A 35 -5.76 8.28 -5.01
C MET A 35 -6.45 7.05 -4.37
N LEU A 36 -7.29 6.33 -5.12
CA LEU A 36 -7.95 5.12 -4.66
C LEU A 36 -6.93 4.00 -4.41
N ALA A 37 -5.92 3.86 -5.28
CA ALA A 37 -4.83 2.91 -5.08
C ALA A 37 -4.03 3.21 -3.79
N ALA A 38 -3.73 4.47 -3.48
CA ALA A 38 -3.13 4.85 -2.21
C ALA A 38 -4.07 4.59 -1.01
N ALA A 39 -5.38 4.76 -1.18
CA ALA A 39 -6.37 4.49 -0.16
C ALA A 39 -6.47 2.99 0.21
N THR A 40 -6.15 2.05 -0.70
CA THR A 40 -6.10 0.62 -0.36
C THR A 40 -5.10 0.33 0.75
N VAL A 41 -3.98 1.05 0.79
CA VAL A 41 -2.98 0.93 1.85
C VAL A 41 -3.57 1.29 3.21
N LEU A 42 -4.40 2.34 3.29
CA LEU A 42 -5.08 2.75 4.53
C LEU A 42 -6.00 1.66 5.08
N VAL A 43 -6.60 0.88 4.19
CA VAL A 43 -7.50 -0.23 4.56
C VAL A 43 -6.69 -1.40 5.16
N GLY A 44 -5.52 -1.72 4.59
CA GLY A 44 -4.67 -2.82 5.03
C GLY A 44 -3.84 -2.51 6.28
N LEU A 45 -3.47 -1.24 6.49
CA LEU A 45 -2.57 -0.79 7.55
C LEU A 45 -2.99 -1.20 8.97
N PRO A 46 -4.25 -1.02 9.41
CA PRO A 46 -4.66 -1.42 10.75
C PRO A 46 -4.46 -2.91 11.02
N GLU A 47 -4.72 -3.75 10.04
CA GLU A 47 -4.55 -5.21 10.14
C GLU A 47 -3.07 -5.61 10.20
N LEU A 48 -2.21 -4.92 9.45
CA LEU A 48 -0.78 -5.15 9.47
C LEU A 48 -0.17 -4.76 10.83
N LEU A 49 -0.62 -3.65 11.42
CA LEU A 49 -0.10 -3.11 12.66
C LEU A 49 -0.80 -3.64 13.92
N ALA A 50 -1.95 -4.33 13.80
CA ALA A 50 -2.76 -4.80 14.92
C ALA A 50 -1.99 -5.75 15.85
N SER A 51 -1.11 -6.60 15.31
CA SER A 51 -0.30 -7.52 16.13
C SER A 51 0.72 -6.79 16.99
N ALA A 52 1.31 -5.71 16.47
CA ALA A 52 2.26 -4.89 17.22
C ALA A 52 1.58 -4.09 18.34
N ALA A 53 0.29 -3.69 18.14
CA ALA A 53 -0.45 -2.89 19.11
C ALA A 53 -1.03 -3.67 20.27
N HIS A 54 -1.34 -4.95 20.10
CA HIS A 54 -2.13 -5.71 21.09
C HIS A 54 -1.33 -6.64 22.00
N ARG A 55 0.00 -6.55 22.04
CA ARG A 55 0.88 -7.43 22.85
C ARG A 55 0.57 -8.94 22.71
N VAL A 56 -0.03 -9.32 21.57
CA VAL A 56 -0.32 -10.73 21.26
C VAL A 56 1.00 -11.50 21.07
N ALA A 57 2.10 -10.78 20.90
CA ALA A 57 3.45 -11.35 20.87
C ALA A 57 3.75 -12.29 22.05
N GLU A 58 3.25 -12.01 23.27
CA GLU A 58 3.46 -12.89 24.43
C GLU A 58 2.68 -14.21 24.31
N LEU A 59 1.50 -14.18 23.69
CA LEU A 59 0.70 -15.37 23.40
C LEU A 59 1.22 -16.14 22.17
N GLU A 60 1.73 -15.43 21.18
CA GLU A 60 2.39 -16.02 20.00
C GLU A 60 3.72 -16.67 20.37
N TYR A 61 4.44 -16.16 21.40
CA TYR A 61 5.63 -16.80 21.98
C TYR A 61 5.31 -18.12 22.72
N ALA A 62 4.13 -18.25 23.31
CA ALA A 62 3.68 -19.48 23.92
C ALA A 62 3.25 -20.56 22.91
N CYS A 63 2.88 -20.13 21.70
CA CYS A 63 2.57 -21.00 20.59
C CYS A 63 3.85 -21.18 19.74
N ARG A 64 4.23 -22.41 19.48
CA ARG A 64 5.39 -22.92 18.72
C ARG A 64 5.49 -22.38 17.26
N PHE A 65 4.83 -21.26 16.92
CA PHE A 65 4.82 -20.63 15.61
C PHE A 65 5.79 -19.45 15.61
N ASP A 66 6.65 -19.42 14.59
CA ASP A 66 7.59 -18.35 14.32
C ASP A 66 6.82 -17.05 14.01
N CYS A 67 6.99 -16.01 14.87
CA CYS A 67 6.36 -14.70 14.68
C CYS A 67 6.62 -14.11 13.29
N CYS A 68 7.79 -14.42 12.72
CA CYS A 68 8.16 -14.01 11.37
C CYS A 68 7.25 -14.67 10.32
N ALA A 69 6.94 -15.97 10.48
CA ALA A 69 6.05 -16.67 9.54
C ALA A 69 4.63 -16.12 9.56
N VAL A 70 4.11 -15.74 10.73
CA VAL A 70 2.77 -15.13 10.86
C VAL A 70 2.75 -13.73 10.23
N ALA A 71 3.77 -12.90 10.48
CA ALA A 71 3.89 -11.57 9.89
C ALA A 71 4.01 -11.64 8.37
N LEU A 72 4.82 -12.57 7.85
CA LEU A 72 4.97 -12.84 6.41
C LEU A 72 3.65 -13.31 5.78
N ALA A 73 2.94 -14.24 6.42
CA ALA A 73 1.65 -14.72 5.93
C ALA A 73 0.63 -13.58 5.81
N ARG A 74 0.55 -12.69 6.81
CA ARG A 74 -0.30 -11.50 6.77
C ARG A 74 0.10 -10.55 5.63
N LEU A 75 1.40 -10.28 5.51
CA LEU A 75 1.92 -9.41 4.45
C LEU A 75 1.60 -9.97 3.05
N ILE A 76 1.73 -11.28 2.85
CA ILE A 76 1.42 -11.95 1.59
C ILE A 76 -0.09 -11.86 1.29
N VAL A 77 -0.95 -12.19 2.26
CA VAL A 77 -2.40 -12.18 2.06
C VAL A 77 -2.90 -10.76 1.75
N LEU A 78 -2.47 -9.76 2.54
CA LEU A 78 -2.84 -8.36 2.31
C LEU A 78 -2.24 -7.85 1.00
N GLY A 79 -0.97 -8.13 0.72
CA GLY A 79 -0.32 -7.72 -0.52
C GLY A 79 -0.97 -8.33 -1.77
N CYS A 80 -1.34 -9.61 -1.76
CA CYS A 80 -2.08 -10.22 -2.86
C CYS A 80 -3.47 -9.57 -3.05
N SER A 81 -4.16 -9.29 -1.95
CA SER A 81 -5.45 -8.60 -1.98
C SER A 81 -5.33 -7.19 -2.57
N ASP A 82 -4.29 -6.45 -2.15
CA ASP A 82 -4.02 -5.11 -2.66
C ASP A 82 -3.65 -5.12 -4.14
N VAL A 83 -2.83 -6.08 -4.60
CA VAL A 83 -2.49 -6.24 -6.02
C VAL A 83 -3.75 -6.43 -6.86
N VAL A 84 -4.66 -7.30 -6.43
CA VAL A 84 -5.94 -7.52 -7.13
C VAL A 84 -6.76 -6.21 -7.17
N THR A 85 -6.88 -5.53 -6.04
CA THR A 85 -7.68 -4.30 -5.92
C THR A 85 -7.08 -3.17 -6.76
N VAL A 86 -5.77 -2.92 -6.66
CA VAL A 86 -5.08 -1.86 -7.42
C VAL A 86 -5.13 -2.16 -8.92
N THR A 87 -4.95 -3.42 -9.33
CA THR A 87 -5.07 -3.83 -10.73
C THR A 87 -6.49 -3.61 -11.25
N ALA A 88 -7.51 -3.97 -10.48
CA ALA A 88 -8.91 -3.75 -10.86
C ALA A 88 -9.22 -2.24 -11.00
N ILE A 89 -8.76 -1.40 -10.06
CA ILE A 89 -8.90 0.07 -10.12
C ILE A 89 -8.19 0.62 -11.35
N ALA A 90 -6.94 0.20 -11.63
CA ALA A 90 -6.15 0.67 -12.75
C ALA A 90 -6.74 0.27 -14.11
N LEU A 91 -7.31 -0.93 -14.22
CA LEU A 91 -7.88 -1.43 -15.46
C LEU A 91 -9.33 -0.98 -15.72
N ALA A 92 -10.01 -0.40 -14.74
CA ALA A 92 -11.38 0.08 -14.91
C ALA A 92 -11.48 1.12 -16.03
N ALA A 93 -10.56 2.10 -16.08
CA ALA A 93 -10.55 3.12 -17.14
C ALA A 93 -10.24 2.56 -18.53
N PRO A 94 -9.21 1.72 -18.73
CA PRO A 94 -8.98 1.02 -20.01
C PRO A 94 -10.19 0.23 -20.50
N VAL A 95 -10.85 -0.53 -19.62
CA VAL A 95 -11.97 -1.39 -20.00
C VAL A 95 -13.23 -0.58 -20.33
N MET A 96 -13.52 0.48 -19.58
CA MET A 96 -14.78 1.22 -19.71
C MET A 96 -14.68 2.42 -20.67
N LEU A 97 -13.50 3.01 -20.83
CA LEU A 97 -13.30 4.26 -21.58
C LEU A 97 -12.27 4.13 -22.70
N GLY A 98 -11.68 2.96 -22.90
CA GLY A 98 -10.65 2.73 -23.93
C GLY A 98 -9.34 3.48 -23.68
N ALA A 99 -9.03 3.81 -22.41
CA ALA A 99 -7.77 4.47 -22.04
C ALA A 99 -6.57 3.51 -22.21
N ASP A 100 -5.35 4.05 -22.25
CA ASP A 100 -4.13 3.25 -22.30
C ASP A 100 -3.95 2.46 -20.99
N PRO A 101 -3.94 1.10 -21.04
CA PRO A 101 -3.82 0.28 -19.84
C PRO A 101 -2.46 0.43 -19.14
N PHE A 102 -1.39 0.66 -19.90
CA PHE A 102 -0.06 0.85 -19.33
C PHE A 102 0.04 2.15 -18.55
N ALA A 103 -0.41 3.26 -19.14
CA ALA A 103 -0.45 4.55 -18.46
C ALA A 103 -1.31 4.51 -17.19
N SER A 104 -2.50 3.91 -17.27
CA SER A 104 -3.41 3.77 -16.12
C SER A 104 -2.80 2.97 -14.98
N LEU A 105 -2.13 1.85 -15.29
CA LEU A 105 -1.44 1.02 -14.31
C LEU A 105 -0.30 1.78 -13.62
N VAL A 106 0.53 2.46 -14.39
CA VAL A 106 1.68 3.21 -13.87
C VAL A 106 1.22 4.35 -12.95
N HIS A 107 0.18 5.11 -13.34
CA HIS A 107 -0.38 6.18 -12.52
C HIS A 107 -0.99 5.68 -11.20
N ALA A 108 -1.56 4.48 -11.17
CA ALA A 108 -2.06 3.86 -9.94
C ALA A 108 -0.94 3.31 -9.05
N CYS A 109 0.09 2.70 -9.66
CA CYS A 109 1.19 2.07 -8.94
C CYS A 109 2.06 3.06 -8.16
N VAL A 110 2.34 4.26 -8.71
CA VAL A 110 3.21 5.25 -8.04
C VAL A 110 2.70 5.64 -6.67
N PRO A 111 1.47 6.18 -6.51
CA PRO A 111 0.98 6.58 -5.19
C PRO A 111 0.76 5.37 -4.27
N TYR A 112 0.43 4.20 -4.80
CA TYR A 112 0.33 2.97 -4.02
C TYR A 112 1.67 2.59 -3.38
N PHE A 113 2.74 2.45 -4.18
CA PHE A 113 4.05 2.05 -3.65
C PHE A 113 4.68 3.11 -2.76
N LEU A 114 4.47 4.40 -3.03
CA LEU A 114 4.90 5.49 -2.14
C LEU A 114 4.19 5.40 -0.79
N SER A 115 2.89 5.13 -0.78
CA SER A 115 2.12 4.95 0.45
C SER A 115 2.60 3.73 1.24
N CYS A 116 2.82 2.59 0.59
CA CYS A 116 3.35 1.38 1.21
C CYS A 116 4.74 1.61 1.82
N ALA A 117 5.67 2.18 1.04
CA ALA A 117 7.04 2.42 1.49
C ALA A 117 7.09 3.33 2.71
N GLY A 118 6.37 4.45 2.66
CA GLY A 118 6.33 5.38 3.79
C GLY A 118 5.63 4.83 5.01
N ALA A 119 4.53 4.08 4.84
CA ALA A 119 3.83 3.43 5.94
C ALA A 119 4.72 2.40 6.66
N LEU A 120 5.47 1.57 5.91
CA LEU A 120 6.42 0.60 6.47
C LEU A 120 7.61 1.30 7.16
N LEU A 121 8.12 2.38 6.55
CA LEU A 121 9.19 3.19 7.16
C LEU A 121 8.75 3.76 8.53
N VAL A 122 7.54 4.32 8.58
CA VAL A 122 6.96 4.87 9.82
C VAL A 122 6.74 3.77 10.85
N ALA A 123 6.16 2.63 10.44
CA ALA A 123 5.92 1.49 11.30
C ALA A 123 7.20 0.95 11.96
N ARG A 124 8.33 1.04 11.25
CA ARG A 124 9.64 0.61 11.75
C ARG A 124 10.31 1.62 12.68
N ARG A 125 10.13 2.92 12.44
CA ARG A 125 10.86 4.00 13.17
C ARG A 125 10.09 4.59 14.33
N CYS A 126 8.77 4.47 14.32
CA CYS A 126 7.91 5.09 15.33
C CYS A 126 7.42 4.06 16.36
N PRO A 127 7.17 4.49 17.60
CA PRO A 127 6.57 3.62 18.61
C PRO A 127 5.19 3.15 18.15
N SER A 128 4.81 1.92 18.53
CA SER A 128 3.57 1.27 18.10
C SER A 128 2.30 2.09 18.38
N SER A 129 2.31 2.92 19.43
CA SER A 129 1.19 3.79 19.78
C SER A 129 0.91 4.91 18.78
N GLN A 130 1.93 5.35 18.02
CA GLN A 130 1.83 6.45 17.06
C GLN A 130 1.96 5.97 15.61
N ALA A 131 2.47 4.75 15.40
CA ALA A 131 2.77 4.21 14.07
C ALA A 131 1.56 4.24 13.14
N LEU A 132 0.38 3.84 13.62
CA LEU A 132 -0.85 3.85 12.82
C LEU A 132 -1.24 5.27 12.38
N ALA A 133 -1.27 6.23 13.33
CA ALA A 133 -1.66 7.61 13.02
C ALA A 133 -0.70 8.28 12.03
N LEU A 134 0.61 8.09 12.23
CA LEU A 134 1.62 8.66 11.33
C LEU A 134 1.62 7.99 9.95
N SER A 135 1.38 6.69 9.88
CA SER A 135 1.25 5.98 8.60
C SER A 135 -0.01 6.42 7.83
N CYS A 136 -1.11 6.64 8.53
CA CYS A 136 -2.32 7.23 7.93
C CYS A 136 -2.06 8.66 7.44
N ALA A 137 -1.38 9.49 8.23
CA ALA A 137 -1.01 10.84 7.83
C ALA A 137 -0.10 10.85 6.58
N TRP A 138 0.86 9.93 6.50
CA TRP A 138 1.70 9.75 5.31
C TRP A 138 0.88 9.38 4.06
N ALA A 139 -0.01 8.39 4.15
CA ALA A 139 -0.83 7.99 3.02
C ALA A 139 -1.78 9.10 2.57
N LEU A 140 -2.35 9.86 3.51
CA LEU A 140 -3.13 11.07 3.19
C LEU A 140 -2.28 12.14 2.50
N LEU A 141 -1.04 12.33 2.93
CA LEU A 141 -0.09 13.25 2.27
C LEU A 141 0.19 12.83 0.83
N VAL A 142 0.35 11.53 0.56
CA VAL A 142 0.52 11.01 -0.80
C VAL A 142 -0.74 11.25 -1.64
N ILE A 143 -1.94 11.03 -1.10
CA ILE A 143 -3.21 11.29 -1.78
C ILE A 143 -3.34 12.77 -2.15
N VAL A 144 -3.11 13.66 -1.18
CA VAL A 144 -3.15 15.11 -1.41
C VAL A 144 -2.06 15.55 -2.40
N GLY A 145 -0.86 14.99 -2.29
CA GLY A 145 0.26 15.25 -3.20
C GLY A 145 -0.05 14.82 -4.65
N THR A 146 -0.71 13.68 -4.84
CA THR A 146 -1.16 13.20 -6.14
C THR A 146 -2.17 14.17 -6.78
N TYR A 147 -3.14 14.64 -5.98
CA TYR A 147 -4.10 15.64 -6.43
C TYR A 147 -3.43 17.00 -6.74
N ALA A 148 -2.52 17.45 -5.87
CA ALA A 148 -1.79 18.69 -6.08
C ALA A 148 -0.90 18.63 -7.34
N ALA A 149 -0.22 17.52 -7.58
CA ALA A 149 0.58 17.31 -8.78
C ALA A 149 -0.26 17.44 -10.05
N PHE A 150 -1.47 16.88 -10.05
CA PHE A 150 -2.40 17.03 -11.18
C PHE A 150 -2.89 18.46 -11.36
N SER A 151 -3.22 19.16 -10.29
CA SER A 151 -3.76 20.53 -10.37
C SER A 151 -2.70 21.56 -10.75
N LEU A 152 -1.44 21.36 -10.35
CA LEU A 152 -0.34 22.28 -10.63
C LEU A 152 0.36 22.00 -11.96
N VAL A 153 0.44 20.74 -12.37
CA VAL A 153 1.16 20.31 -13.58
C VAL A 153 0.32 19.26 -14.33
N PRO A 154 -0.80 19.65 -14.96
CA PRO A 154 -1.67 18.71 -15.67
C PRO A 154 -0.95 17.98 -16.80
N ASP A 155 0.03 18.63 -17.44
CA ASP A 155 0.85 18.04 -18.51
C ASP A 155 1.69 16.85 -18.05
N ALA A 156 1.95 16.72 -16.73
CA ALA A 156 2.63 15.56 -16.17
C ALA A 156 1.82 14.26 -16.34
N TYR A 157 0.51 14.35 -16.51
CA TYR A 157 -0.37 13.21 -16.77
C TYR A 157 -0.65 12.99 -18.25
N ALA A 158 0.00 13.77 -19.14
CA ALA A 158 -0.09 13.55 -20.58
C ALA A 158 0.63 12.24 -20.97
N GLN A 159 0.20 11.66 -22.09
CA GLN A 159 0.75 10.40 -22.59
C GLN A 159 2.27 10.43 -22.83
N ALA A 160 2.81 11.59 -23.19
CA ALA A 160 4.25 11.80 -23.41
C ALA A 160 5.09 11.59 -22.13
N SER A 161 4.51 11.78 -20.94
CA SER A 161 5.20 11.65 -19.65
C SER A 161 5.11 10.25 -19.03
N THR A 162 4.42 9.28 -19.66
CA THR A 162 4.20 7.93 -19.13
C THR A 162 5.51 7.22 -18.77
N TRP A 163 6.57 7.41 -19.55
CA TRP A 163 7.89 6.81 -19.26
C TRP A 163 8.54 7.39 -18.00
N ALA A 164 8.37 8.69 -17.75
CA ALA A 164 8.85 9.29 -16.51
C ALA A 164 8.10 8.70 -15.30
N TRP A 165 6.79 8.54 -15.40
CA TRP A 165 5.99 7.86 -14.37
C TRP A 165 6.40 6.40 -14.18
N ALA A 166 6.74 5.67 -15.24
CA ALA A 166 7.23 4.30 -15.15
C ALA A 166 8.56 4.21 -14.37
N LEU A 167 9.46 5.17 -14.56
CA LEU A 167 10.70 5.25 -13.77
C LEU A 167 10.41 5.55 -12.30
N VAL A 168 9.48 6.47 -12.02
CA VAL A 168 9.06 6.77 -10.64
C VAL A 168 8.38 5.56 -10.01
N ALA A 169 7.55 4.82 -10.76
CA ALA A 169 6.93 3.57 -10.29
C ALA A 169 7.99 2.51 -9.96
N ALA A 170 8.98 2.31 -10.81
CA ALA A 170 10.09 1.38 -10.55
C ALA A 170 10.90 1.79 -9.31
N GLY A 171 11.19 3.08 -9.15
CA GLY A 171 11.88 3.62 -7.98
C GLY A 171 11.08 3.44 -6.69
N SER A 172 9.79 3.75 -6.71
CA SER A 172 8.90 3.59 -5.56
C SER A 172 8.68 2.12 -5.18
N LEU A 173 8.57 1.22 -6.17
CA LEU A 173 8.55 -0.22 -5.95
C LEU A 173 9.86 -0.71 -5.31
N GLY A 174 11.02 -0.26 -5.82
CA GLY A 174 12.33 -0.58 -5.25
C GLY A 174 12.45 -0.12 -3.80
N TRP A 175 11.96 1.08 -3.48
CA TRP A 175 11.92 1.58 -2.12
C TRP A 175 10.97 0.75 -1.23
N ALA A 176 9.76 0.45 -1.70
CA ALA A 176 8.83 -0.40 -0.95
C ALA A 176 9.43 -1.79 -0.68
N ALA A 177 10.06 -2.42 -1.67
CA ALA A 177 10.74 -3.70 -1.52
C ALA A 177 11.91 -3.65 -0.52
N HIS A 178 12.65 -2.54 -0.51
CA HIS A 178 13.72 -2.31 0.48
C HIS A 178 13.14 -2.22 1.90
N GLU A 179 12.07 -1.46 2.10
CA GLU A 179 11.44 -1.31 3.42
C GLU A 179 10.84 -2.63 3.92
N VAL A 180 10.20 -3.43 3.05
CA VAL A 180 9.72 -4.78 3.39
C VAL A 180 10.88 -5.66 3.85
N ARG A 181 11.98 -5.70 3.11
CA ARG A 181 13.16 -6.51 3.48
C ARG A 181 13.76 -6.08 4.82
N THR A 182 13.87 -4.78 5.07
CA THR A 182 14.40 -4.26 6.34
C THR A 182 13.45 -4.49 7.50
N TRP A 183 12.14 -4.46 7.25
CA TRP A 183 11.13 -4.77 8.25
C TRP A 183 11.16 -6.24 8.66
N ILE A 184 11.27 -7.17 7.70
CA ILE A 184 11.40 -8.61 7.96
C ILE A 184 12.69 -8.90 8.75
N ARG A 185 13.83 -8.35 8.35
CA ARG A 185 15.09 -8.52 9.08
C ARG A 185 15.03 -7.96 10.50
N GLY A 186 14.27 -6.90 10.73
CA GLY A 186 14.06 -6.35 12.07
C GLY A 186 13.28 -7.29 12.98
N ILE A 187 12.35 -8.09 12.43
CA ILE A 187 11.62 -9.13 13.18
C ILE A 187 12.56 -10.29 13.51
N GLU A 188 13.37 -10.76 12.57
CA GLU A 188 14.36 -11.83 12.77
C GLU A 188 15.40 -11.44 13.83
N GLY A 189 15.99 -10.24 13.75
CA GLY A 189 16.99 -9.75 14.71
C GLY A 189 16.43 -9.50 16.12
N GLY A 190 15.12 -9.22 16.24
CA GLY A 190 14.45 -9.13 17.55
C GLY A 190 14.32 -10.48 18.25
N LEU A 191 14.27 -11.58 17.51
CA LEU A 191 14.20 -12.95 18.07
C LEU A 191 15.55 -13.40 18.65
N ASP A 192 16.66 -12.99 18.07
CA ASP A 192 18.03 -13.35 18.55
C ASP A 192 18.35 -12.73 19.91
N VAL A 193 17.74 -11.59 20.27
CA VAL A 193 17.92 -10.94 21.58
C VAL A 193 17.27 -11.73 22.71
N PHE A 194 16.26 -12.55 22.40
CA PHE A 194 15.54 -13.37 23.38
C PHE A 194 15.95 -14.87 23.37
N ALA A 195 16.88 -15.26 22.48
CA ALA A 195 17.44 -16.60 22.52
C ALA A 195 18.20 -16.78 23.84
N PRO A 196 17.80 -17.70 24.73
CA PRO A 196 18.51 -17.86 25.99
C PRO A 196 19.94 -18.32 25.70
N ALA A 197 20.91 -17.70 26.38
CA ALA A 197 22.32 -18.04 26.30
C ALA A 197 22.64 -19.51 26.76
N SER A 198 21.64 -20.36 26.88
CA SER A 198 21.70 -21.75 27.27
C SER A 198 22.03 -22.74 26.15
N ALA A 199 22.11 -22.29 24.87
CA ALA A 199 22.43 -23.18 23.73
C ALA A 199 23.95 -23.26 23.44
N ALA A 200 24.80 -22.64 24.27
CA ALA A 200 26.27 -22.65 24.14
C ALA A 200 26.94 -23.46 25.26
N ARG A 201 26.44 -24.70 25.56
CA ARG A 201 27.18 -25.68 26.34
C ARG A 201 27.12 -27.04 25.70
#